data_37dc38f59960d88f898c22125e6650db
#
_entry.id   37dc38f59960d88f898c22125e6650db
#
_cell.length_a   1.000
_cell.length_b   1.000
_cell.length_c   1.000
_cell.angle_alpha   90.00
_cell.angle_beta   90.00
_cell.angle_gamma   90.00
#
_symmetry.space_group_name_H-M   'P 1'
#
loop_
_entity.id
_entity.type
_entity.pdbx_description
1 polymer ?
#
loop_
_entity_poly.entity_id
_entity_poly.type
_entity_poly.pdbx_seq_one_letter_code
_entity_poly.pdbx_strand_id
1 'polypeptide(L)'
;MKEKMLFTGCGTAMVTPFRDGEVDFCAFEKLVLRQLEAGMHFLVPLGTTGEAPCLGNDEKLQLLVRCREIVEAHELEGGKKTPLLVGAGTNSLHLTVKNIEFFSPHGADAFLIVVPFYNKPTQRGQYEYFKAVAESTDKPIVIYNVPGRTGANMEAETCLKLAYEIPNIVAVKEASGRFSQVMDILAGAPEDFSVLSGDDDLTMALMTAGAKGVISVASNAFPEMMVNFVEALGAPEVCGDELKSGEIDLPAAKRLYFRLRPFFDACFVESNPIPVKAALAQMGLIANE
;
A
#
# COMPACT_ATOMS: atom_id res chain seq x y z
N MET A 1 24.22 8.15 6.16
CA MET A 1 22.80 8.36 5.81
C MET A 1 22.13 7.01 5.90
N LYS A 2 20.98 6.85 6.60
CA LYS A 2 20.21 5.60 6.54
C LYS A 2 19.70 5.44 5.10
N GLU A 3 19.80 4.23 4.53
CA GLU A 3 19.18 3.90 3.25
C GLU A 3 17.70 4.31 3.28
N LYS A 4 17.31 5.17 2.36
CA LYS A 4 15.93 5.59 2.22
C LYS A 4 15.21 4.47 1.47
N MET A 5 14.43 3.64 2.19
CA MET A 5 13.63 2.59 1.54
C MET A 5 12.60 3.25 0.64
N LEU A 6 12.74 3.05 -0.67
CA LEU A 6 11.78 3.52 -1.65
C LEU A 6 10.79 2.39 -1.98
N PHE A 7 9.50 2.67 -1.83
CA PHE A 7 8.44 1.76 -2.26
C PHE A 7 8.17 1.97 -3.74
N THR A 8 8.40 0.93 -4.53
CA THR A 8 8.21 0.91 -5.98
C THR A 8 7.53 -0.40 -6.40
N GLY A 9 7.00 -0.46 -7.61
CA GLY A 9 6.38 -1.66 -8.13
C GLY A 9 4.97 -1.88 -7.58
N CYS A 10 4.57 -3.14 -7.44
CA CYS A 10 3.26 -3.53 -6.93
C CYS A 10 3.32 -3.94 -5.46
N GLY A 11 2.51 -3.31 -4.63
CA GLY A 11 2.25 -3.75 -3.26
C GLY A 11 0.81 -4.22 -3.10
N THR A 12 0.59 -5.33 -2.39
CA THR A 12 -0.76 -5.82 -2.14
C THR A 12 -1.33 -5.26 -0.85
N ALA A 13 -2.44 -4.52 -0.96
CA ALA A 13 -3.28 -4.21 0.20
C ALA A 13 -3.97 -5.51 0.67
N MET A 14 -3.34 -6.24 1.60
CA MET A 14 -3.77 -7.57 2.03
C MET A 14 -5.18 -7.54 2.61
N VAL A 15 -6.04 -8.48 2.20
CA VAL A 15 -7.31 -8.75 2.88
C VAL A 15 -7.05 -9.46 4.21
N THR A 16 -7.96 -9.30 5.16
CA THR A 16 -8.04 -10.13 6.37
C THR A 16 -9.19 -11.13 6.17
N PRO A 17 -8.92 -12.42 5.98
CA PRO A 17 -9.97 -13.43 5.88
C PRO A 17 -10.57 -13.72 7.25
N PHE A 18 -11.88 -13.96 7.29
CA PHE A 18 -12.61 -14.40 8.47
C PHE A 18 -13.24 -15.77 8.25
N ARG A 19 -13.50 -16.47 9.35
CA ARG A 19 -14.24 -17.74 9.39
C ARG A 19 -14.96 -17.84 10.72
N ASP A 20 -16.27 -18.05 10.69
CA ASP A 20 -17.14 -18.15 11.87
C ASP A 20 -17.04 -16.90 12.78
N GLY A 21 -16.86 -15.71 12.16
CA GLY A 21 -16.74 -14.42 12.84
C GLY A 21 -15.37 -14.10 13.45
N GLU A 22 -14.37 -14.98 13.27
CA GLU A 22 -13.00 -14.79 13.77
C GLU A 22 -12.00 -14.70 12.61
N VAL A 23 -10.80 -14.16 12.87
CA VAL A 23 -9.73 -14.08 11.85
C VAL A 23 -9.25 -15.49 11.47
N ASP A 24 -9.33 -15.83 10.18
CA ASP A 24 -8.77 -17.08 9.64
C ASP A 24 -7.28 -16.88 9.34
N PHE A 25 -6.44 -17.04 10.36
CA PHE A 25 -4.99 -16.90 10.22
C PHE A 25 -4.40 -17.91 9.22
N CYS A 26 -4.95 -19.11 9.13
CA CYS A 26 -4.46 -20.13 8.19
C CYS A 26 -4.70 -19.72 6.73
N ALA A 27 -5.86 -19.15 6.43
CA ALA A 27 -6.14 -18.60 5.11
C ALA A 27 -5.26 -17.36 4.84
N PHE A 28 -5.06 -16.49 5.83
CA PHE A 28 -4.18 -15.33 5.70
C PHE A 28 -2.73 -15.73 5.35
N GLU A 29 -2.16 -16.71 6.04
CA GLU A 29 -0.81 -17.24 5.78
C GLU A 29 -0.66 -17.74 4.34
N LYS A 30 -1.65 -18.47 3.82
CA LYS A 30 -1.68 -18.94 2.43
C LYS A 30 -1.74 -17.78 1.44
N LEU A 31 -2.52 -16.73 1.75
CA LEU A 31 -2.58 -15.53 0.91
C LEU A 31 -1.25 -14.78 0.90
N VAL A 32 -0.56 -14.66 2.04
CA VAL A 32 0.79 -14.07 2.11
C VAL A 32 1.75 -14.85 1.23
N LEU A 33 1.85 -16.17 1.41
CA LEU A 33 2.74 -17.03 0.61
C LEU A 33 2.46 -16.88 -0.89
N ARG A 34 1.19 -16.88 -1.29
CA ARG A 34 0.77 -16.70 -2.68
C ARG A 34 1.26 -15.38 -3.29
N GLN A 35 1.31 -14.30 -2.50
CA GLN A 35 1.85 -13.01 -2.95
C GLN A 35 3.37 -13.09 -3.16
N LEU A 36 4.08 -13.74 -2.24
CA LEU A 36 5.53 -13.89 -2.31
C LEU A 36 5.95 -14.75 -3.50
N GLU A 37 5.27 -15.88 -3.73
CA GLU A 37 5.48 -16.77 -4.88
C GLU A 37 5.24 -16.06 -6.23
N ALA A 38 4.32 -15.11 -6.26
CA ALA A 38 4.05 -14.28 -7.43
C ALA A 38 5.09 -13.16 -7.65
N GLY A 39 6.07 -12.99 -6.76
CA GLY A 39 7.10 -11.97 -6.85
C GLY A 39 6.65 -10.57 -6.44
N MET A 40 5.62 -10.46 -5.57
CA MET A 40 5.13 -9.16 -5.10
C MET A 40 6.27 -8.32 -4.51
N HIS A 41 6.28 -7.01 -4.84
CA HIS A 41 7.37 -6.12 -4.45
C HIS A 41 7.34 -5.74 -2.97
N PHE A 42 6.15 -5.58 -2.39
CA PHE A 42 5.94 -5.34 -0.95
C PHE A 42 4.53 -5.71 -0.54
N LEU A 43 4.31 -5.94 0.75
CA LEU A 43 2.99 -6.26 1.30
C LEU A 43 2.48 -5.13 2.20
N VAL A 44 1.16 -4.92 2.18
CA VAL A 44 0.51 -3.87 2.96
C VAL A 44 -0.57 -4.48 3.87
N PRO A 45 -0.18 -5.14 4.98
CA PRO A 45 -1.13 -5.62 5.97
C PRO A 45 -1.75 -4.44 6.75
N LEU A 46 -2.93 -4.67 7.33
CA LEU A 46 -3.63 -3.73 8.20
C LEU A 46 -4.01 -2.39 7.53
N GLY A 47 -4.10 -2.36 6.19
CA GLY A 47 -4.69 -1.24 5.45
C GLY A 47 -6.22 -1.28 5.48
N THR A 48 -6.84 -0.43 4.66
CA THR A 48 -8.31 -0.39 4.48
C THR A 48 -8.86 -1.74 4.02
N THR A 49 -8.21 -2.36 3.04
CA THR A 49 -8.58 -3.67 2.49
C THR A 49 -8.46 -4.80 3.53
N GLY A 50 -7.57 -4.63 4.51
CA GLY A 50 -7.39 -5.53 5.64
C GLY A 50 -8.37 -5.29 6.79
N GLU A 51 -9.36 -4.40 6.63
CA GLU A 51 -10.41 -4.12 7.63
C GLU A 51 -9.86 -3.78 9.03
N ALA A 52 -8.70 -3.13 9.09
CA ALA A 52 -8.00 -2.85 10.34
C ALA A 52 -8.84 -2.18 11.45
N PRO A 53 -9.82 -1.29 11.16
CA PRO A 53 -10.69 -0.74 12.20
C PRO A 53 -11.61 -1.77 12.87
N CYS A 54 -11.85 -2.92 12.24
CA CYS A 54 -12.71 -3.99 12.75
C CYS A 54 -11.96 -5.01 13.62
N LEU A 55 -10.63 -4.93 13.69
CA LEU A 55 -9.75 -5.87 14.37
C LEU A 55 -9.35 -5.38 15.76
N GLY A 56 -9.27 -6.32 16.70
CA GLY A 56 -8.65 -6.10 18.01
C GLY A 56 -7.11 -5.97 17.89
N ASN A 57 -6.47 -5.44 18.93
CA ASN A 57 -5.02 -5.26 18.92
C ASN A 57 -4.25 -6.59 18.84
N ASP A 58 -4.75 -7.63 19.50
CA ASP A 58 -4.12 -8.96 19.46
C ASP A 58 -4.22 -9.60 18.08
N GLU A 59 -5.36 -9.43 17.39
CA GLU A 59 -5.55 -9.90 16.01
C GLU A 59 -4.60 -9.18 15.05
N LYS A 60 -4.50 -7.84 15.16
CA LYS A 60 -3.56 -7.04 14.37
C LYS A 60 -2.11 -7.48 14.57
N LEU A 61 -1.73 -7.71 15.83
CA LEU A 61 -0.39 -8.17 16.17
C LEU A 61 -0.11 -9.55 15.57
N GLN A 62 -1.02 -10.50 15.73
CA GLN A 62 -0.87 -11.85 15.18
C GLN A 62 -0.77 -11.83 13.64
N LEU A 63 -1.60 -11.03 12.96
CA LEU A 63 -1.52 -10.88 11.50
C LEU A 63 -0.14 -10.34 11.06
N LEU A 64 0.38 -9.33 11.76
CA LEU A 64 1.69 -8.75 11.44
C LEU A 64 2.83 -9.74 11.70
N VAL A 65 2.85 -10.38 12.87
CA VAL A 65 3.89 -11.35 13.25
C VAL A 65 3.92 -12.53 12.27
N ARG A 66 2.77 -13.13 11.98
CA ARG A 66 2.69 -14.24 11.01
C ARG A 66 3.11 -13.83 9.61
N CYS A 67 2.70 -12.62 9.17
CA CYS A 67 3.12 -12.09 7.88
C CYS A 67 4.66 -11.96 7.83
N ARG A 68 5.30 -11.45 8.89
CA ARG A 68 6.76 -11.31 8.99
C ARG A 68 7.45 -12.68 8.98
N GLU A 69 6.98 -13.62 9.77
CA GLU A 69 7.55 -14.97 9.84
C GLU A 69 7.56 -15.67 8.46
N ILE A 70 6.48 -15.53 7.70
CA ILE A 70 6.38 -16.11 6.35
C ILE A 70 7.33 -15.41 5.37
N VAL A 71 7.41 -14.08 5.43
CA VAL A 71 8.34 -13.31 4.59
C VAL A 71 9.78 -13.72 4.88
N GLU A 72 10.17 -13.81 6.15
CA GLU A 72 11.54 -14.20 6.56
C GLU A 72 11.85 -15.65 6.14
N ALA A 73 10.90 -16.57 6.31
CA ALA A 73 11.07 -17.96 5.85
C ALA A 73 11.27 -18.04 4.32
N HIS A 74 10.47 -17.30 3.55
CA HIS A 74 10.58 -17.25 2.10
C HIS A 74 11.93 -16.64 1.65
N GLU A 75 12.40 -15.58 2.32
CA GLU A 75 13.72 -14.99 2.05
C GLU A 75 14.88 -15.96 2.36
N LEU A 76 14.79 -16.72 3.45
CA LEU A 76 15.78 -17.75 3.80
C LEU A 76 15.86 -18.88 2.79
N GLU A 77 14.75 -19.19 2.12
CA GLU A 77 14.68 -20.18 1.03
C GLU A 77 15.15 -19.64 -0.33
N GLY A 78 15.66 -18.41 -0.35
CA GLY A 78 16.19 -17.76 -1.57
C GLY A 78 15.16 -16.90 -2.32
N GLY A 79 14.00 -16.64 -1.71
CA GLY A 79 13.01 -15.72 -2.24
C GLY A 79 13.46 -14.25 -2.17
N LYS A 80 12.72 -13.40 -2.85
CA LYS A 80 12.97 -11.95 -2.89
C LYS A 80 12.68 -11.31 -1.52
N LYS A 81 13.51 -10.37 -1.11
CA LYS A 81 13.23 -9.52 0.06
C LYS A 81 11.96 -8.70 -0.18
N THR A 82 10.99 -8.88 0.71
CA THR A 82 9.65 -8.28 0.57
C THR A 82 9.31 -7.43 1.79
N PRO A 83 9.40 -6.09 1.69
CA PRO A 83 9.09 -5.19 2.80
C PRO A 83 7.63 -5.23 3.24
N LEU A 84 7.38 -4.98 4.54
CA LEU A 84 6.04 -4.83 5.12
C LEU A 84 5.74 -3.35 5.40
N LEU A 85 4.83 -2.77 4.62
CA LEU A 85 4.26 -1.44 4.81
C LEU A 85 2.97 -1.54 5.64
N VAL A 86 3.04 -1.33 6.94
CA VAL A 86 1.95 -1.62 7.88
C VAL A 86 0.99 -0.44 8.02
N GLY A 87 -0.31 -0.69 7.87
CA GLY A 87 -1.34 0.31 8.16
C GLY A 87 -1.40 0.63 9.65
N ALA A 88 -1.03 1.86 10.04
CA ALA A 88 -1.02 2.31 11.44
C ALA A 88 -1.81 3.60 11.68
N GLY A 89 -2.20 4.30 10.59
CA GLY A 89 -2.85 5.60 10.66
C GLY A 89 -4.27 5.56 11.24
N THR A 90 -4.58 6.54 12.09
CA THR A 90 -5.92 6.82 12.60
C THR A 90 -6.23 8.32 12.49
N ASN A 91 -7.43 8.74 12.87
CA ASN A 91 -7.77 10.16 12.96
C ASN A 91 -7.30 10.83 14.27
N SER A 92 -6.63 10.11 15.14
CA SER A 92 -6.03 10.57 16.39
C SER A 92 -4.52 10.47 16.32
N LEU A 93 -3.81 11.60 16.45
CA LEU A 93 -2.35 11.61 16.52
C LEU A 93 -1.81 10.65 17.59
N HIS A 94 -2.37 10.74 18.80
CA HIS A 94 -1.96 9.91 19.93
C HIS A 94 -2.11 8.40 19.64
N LEU A 95 -3.22 7.98 19.04
CA LEU A 95 -3.45 6.56 18.71
C LEU A 95 -2.55 6.12 17.54
N THR A 96 -2.29 6.99 16.56
CA THR A 96 -1.37 6.68 15.46
C THR A 96 0.06 6.45 15.97
N VAL A 97 0.54 7.33 16.84
CA VAL A 97 1.87 7.16 17.47
C VAL A 97 1.92 5.86 18.28
N LYS A 98 0.90 5.56 19.08
CA LYS A 98 0.84 4.28 19.81
C LYS A 98 0.82 3.05 18.90
N ASN A 99 0.13 3.10 17.77
CA ASN A 99 0.15 2.01 16.79
C ASN A 99 1.56 1.83 16.21
N ILE A 100 2.25 2.92 15.88
CA ILE A 100 3.63 2.89 15.39
C ILE A 100 4.57 2.26 16.43
N GLU A 101 4.50 2.72 17.67
CA GLU A 101 5.26 2.16 18.80
C GLU A 101 4.99 0.66 18.98
N PHE A 102 3.71 0.28 18.88
CA PHE A 102 3.26 -1.11 19.06
C PHE A 102 3.73 -2.02 17.93
N PHE A 103 3.63 -1.60 16.65
CA PHE A 103 4.00 -2.44 15.51
C PHE A 103 5.51 -2.42 15.18
N SER A 104 6.23 -1.39 15.58
CA SER A 104 7.66 -1.23 15.25
C SER A 104 8.56 -2.41 15.63
N PRO A 105 8.45 -3.02 16.83
CA PRO A 105 9.27 -4.17 17.22
C PRO A 105 8.79 -5.50 16.61
N HIS A 106 7.64 -5.53 15.93
CA HIS A 106 6.99 -6.75 15.46
C HIS A 106 7.05 -6.94 13.94
N GLY A 107 8.04 -6.34 13.29
CA GLY A 107 8.33 -6.64 11.88
C GLY A 107 7.78 -5.62 10.87
N ALA A 108 7.23 -4.49 11.29
CA ALA A 108 6.94 -3.40 10.37
C ALA A 108 8.24 -2.78 9.83
N ASP A 109 8.39 -2.69 8.49
CA ASP A 109 9.51 -1.99 7.87
C ASP A 109 9.20 -0.51 7.66
N ALA A 110 7.93 -0.18 7.40
CA ALA A 110 7.43 1.17 7.21
C ALA A 110 5.95 1.26 7.60
N PHE A 111 5.41 2.47 7.64
CA PHE A 111 4.02 2.73 8.04
C PHE A 111 3.23 3.46 6.96
N LEU A 112 2.05 2.92 6.63
CA LEU A 112 1.03 3.58 5.81
C LEU A 112 0.11 4.39 6.72
N ILE A 113 0.13 5.72 6.57
CA ILE A 113 -0.60 6.64 7.43
C ILE A 113 -1.65 7.38 6.61
N VAL A 114 -2.92 7.09 6.90
CA VAL A 114 -4.06 7.73 6.23
C VAL A 114 -4.24 9.17 6.71
N VAL A 115 -4.62 10.06 5.79
CA VAL A 115 -5.06 11.42 6.14
C VAL A 115 -6.20 11.32 7.16
N PRO A 116 -6.15 12.07 8.29
CA PRO A 116 -7.15 11.95 9.34
C PRO A 116 -8.57 12.12 8.81
N PHE A 117 -9.38 11.09 9.02
CA PHE A 117 -10.77 10.98 8.59
C PHE A 117 -11.73 11.51 9.65
N TYR A 118 -12.99 11.78 9.28
CA TYR A 118 -14.07 12.21 10.15
C TYR A 118 -13.91 13.64 10.70
N ASN A 119 -12.84 13.95 11.44
CA ASN A 119 -12.53 15.28 12.00
C ASN A 119 -11.99 16.29 10.99
N LYS A 120 -11.62 15.86 9.75
CA LYS A 120 -11.31 16.68 8.58
C LYS A 120 -10.41 17.88 8.87
N PRO A 121 -9.14 17.67 9.27
CA PRO A 121 -8.22 18.76 9.54
C PRO A 121 -7.97 19.61 8.28
N THR A 122 -7.67 20.90 8.49
CA THR A 122 -7.20 21.81 7.43
C THR A 122 -5.87 21.35 6.87
N GLN A 123 -5.41 21.91 5.73
CA GLN A 123 -4.10 21.57 5.14
C GLN A 123 -2.95 21.77 6.14
N ARG A 124 -2.97 22.87 6.90
CA ARG A 124 -2.03 23.09 8.00
C ARG A 124 -2.13 22.02 9.08
N GLY A 125 -3.35 21.62 9.46
CA GLY A 125 -3.56 20.56 10.45
C GLY A 125 -3.07 19.20 9.96
N GLN A 126 -3.23 18.87 8.67
CA GLN A 126 -2.69 17.67 8.06
C GLN A 126 -1.15 17.69 8.07
N TYR A 127 -0.54 18.81 7.68
CA TYR A 127 0.91 18.96 7.75
C TYR A 127 1.46 18.73 9.17
N GLU A 128 0.91 19.40 10.17
CA GLU A 128 1.34 19.25 11.58
C GLU A 128 1.12 17.81 12.10
N TYR A 129 0.02 17.16 11.69
CA TYR A 129 -0.24 15.77 12.04
C TYR A 129 0.85 14.85 11.48
N PHE A 130 1.15 14.92 10.16
CA PHE A 130 2.17 14.07 9.55
C PHE A 130 3.57 14.37 10.05
N LYS A 131 3.89 15.63 10.33
CA LYS A 131 5.14 16.02 10.95
C LYS A 131 5.31 15.35 12.32
N ALA A 132 4.33 15.48 13.20
CA ALA A 132 4.36 14.89 14.53
C ALA A 132 4.42 13.35 14.49
N VAL A 133 3.72 12.71 13.54
CA VAL A 133 3.82 11.26 13.30
C VAL A 133 5.23 10.89 12.86
N ALA A 134 5.82 11.63 11.94
CA ALA A 134 7.17 11.38 11.45
C ALA A 134 8.26 11.56 12.53
N GLU A 135 8.08 12.52 13.42
CA GLU A 135 8.97 12.74 14.57
C GLU A 135 8.93 11.60 15.61
N SER A 136 7.88 10.77 15.61
CA SER A 136 7.71 9.65 16.56
C SER A 136 8.44 8.37 16.16
N THR A 137 9.05 8.31 14.97
CA THR A 137 9.70 7.09 14.47
C THR A 137 10.82 7.40 13.50
N ASP A 138 11.84 6.54 13.48
CA ASP A 138 12.88 6.54 12.45
C ASP A 138 12.49 5.76 11.18
N LYS A 139 11.36 5.03 11.21
CA LYS A 139 10.92 4.20 10.08
C LYS A 139 10.29 5.06 8.99
N PRO A 140 10.38 4.63 7.72
CA PRO A 140 9.73 5.30 6.60
C PRO A 140 8.22 5.39 6.77
N ILE A 141 7.66 6.52 6.33
CA ILE A 141 6.22 6.79 6.32
C ILE A 141 5.76 6.99 4.88
N VAL A 142 4.67 6.32 4.53
CA VAL A 142 3.93 6.53 3.29
C VAL A 142 2.61 7.23 3.63
N ILE A 143 2.40 8.41 3.08
CA ILE A 143 1.13 9.14 3.20
C ILE A 143 0.06 8.38 2.43
N TYR A 144 -1.17 8.31 2.96
CA TYR A 144 -2.31 7.77 2.24
C TYR A 144 -3.42 8.80 2.12
N ASN A 145 -3.59 9.33 0.90
CA ASN A 145 -4.63 10.29 0.55
C ASN A 145 -5.80 9.58 -0.15
N VAL A 146 -6.95 9.52 0.50
CA VAL A 146 -8.16 8.84 0.00
C VAL A 146 -9.43 9.61 0.39
N PRO A 147 -9.67 10.78 -0.20
CA PRO A 147 -10.75 11.67 0.20
C PRO A 147 -12.14 11.06 0.08
N GLY A 148 -12.36 10.10 -0.81
CA GLY A 148 -13.60 9.35 -0.94
C GLY A 148 -13.98 8.55 0.33
N ARG A 149 -12.99 8.20 1.19
CA ARG A 149 -13.21 7.51 2.46
C ARG A 149 -13.05 8.42 3.67
N THR A 150 -12.07 9.31 3.63
CA THR A 150 -11.74 10.18 4.77
C THR A 150 -12.63 11.41 4.86
N GLY A 151 -13.20 11.85 3.74
CA GLY A 151 -13.87 13.14 3.63
C GLY A 151 -12.91 14.34 3.72
N ALA A 152 -11.60 14.10 3.70
CA ALA A 152 -10.55 15.11 3.71
C ALA A 152 -9.54 14.82 2.58
N ASN A 153 -9.17 15.83 1.81
CA ASN A 153 -8.16 15.74 0.77
C ASN A 153 -6.87 16.41 1.23
N MET A 154 -5.74 15.77 1.01
CA MET A 154 -4.44 16.43 1.07
C MET A 154 -4.14 17.03 -0.29
N GLU A 155 -3.98 18.33 -0.35
CA GLU A 155 -3.63 19.05 -1.58
C GLU A 155 -2.17 18.78 -1.98
N ALA A 156 -1.86 18.90 -3.28
CA ALA A 156 -0.52 18.65 -3.80
C ALA A 156 0.55 19.48 -3.08
N GLU A 157 0.29 20.75 -2.82
CA GLU A 157 1.21 21.65 -2.10
C GLU A 157 1.56 21.10 -0.70
N THR A 158 0.57 20.61 0.06
CA THR A 158 0.79 20.04 1.40
C THR A 158 1.61 18.75 1.32
N CYS A 159 1.30 17.88 0.36
CA CYS A 159 2.04 16.65 0.11
C CYS A 159 3.51 16.93 -0.24
N LEU A 160 3.74 17.83 -1.18
CA LEU A 160 5.08 18.23 -1.61
C LEU A 160 5.88 18.87 -0.48
N LYS A 161 5.25 19.75 0.31
CA LYS A 161 5.90 20.35 1.47
C LYS A 161 6.38 19.29 2.46
N LEU A 162 5.56 18.28 2.77
CA LEU A 162 5.95 17.14 3.61
C LEU A 162 7.10 16.34 2.99
N ALA A 163 7.06 16.10 1.68
CA ALA A 163 8.09 15.36 0.96
C ALA A 163 9.46 16.04 1.01
N TYR A 164 9.50 17.37 0.95
CA TYR A 164 10.75 18.14 1.01
C TYR A 164 11.27 18.39 2.43
N GLU A 165 10.37 18.59 3.39
CA GLU A 165 10.77 19.05 4.73
C GLU A 165 10.98 17.88 5.73
N ILE A 166 10.38 16.71 5.48
CA ILE A 166 10.37 15.59 6.44
C ILE A 166 11.06 14.35 5.84
N PRO A 167 12.30 14.08 6.24
CA PRO A 167 13.17 13.09 5.57
C PRO A 167 12.66 11.64 5.58
N ASN A 168 11.87 11.22 6.57
CA ASN A 168 11.31 9.87 6.66
C ASN A 168 9.88 9.76 6.08
N ILE A 169 9.33 10.82 5.51
CA ILE A 169 8.15 10.72 4.63
C ILE A 169 8.66 10.46 3.22
N VAL A 170 8.55 9.22 2.76
CA VAL A 170 9.25 8.72 1.55
C VAL A 170 8.34 8.49 0.36
N ALA A 171 7.02 8.48 0.57
CA ALA A 171 6.07 8.22 -0.51
C ALA A 171 4.66 8.75 -0.19
N VAL A 172 3.83 8.82 -1.23
CA VAL A 172 2.39 8.96 -1.12
C VAL A 172 1.67 7.84 -1.88
N LYS A 173 0.70 7.19 -1.25
CA LYS A 173 -0.37 6.44 -1.91
C LYS A 173 -1.48 7.41 -2.25
N GLU A 174 -1.62 7.73 -3.53
CA GLU A 174 -2.62 8.70 -4.01
C GLU A 174 -3.84 7.95 -4.56
N ALA A 175 -4.96 8.09 -3.88
CA ALA A 175 -6.24 7.49 -4.18
C ALA A 175 -7.37 8.51 -4.17
N SER A 176 -7.08 9.74 -4.62
CA SER A 176 -8.10 10.79 -4.71
C SER A 176 -8.98 10.68 -5.96
N GLY A 177 -8.55 9.93 -6.97
CA GLY A 177 -9.15 9.92 -8.29
C GLY A 177 -8.98 11.25 -9.06
N ARG A 178 -8.26 12.22 -8.50
CA ARG A 178 -8.04 13.54 -9.08
C ARG A 178 -6.76 13.54 -9.92
N PHE A 179 -6.88 13.13 -11.17
CA PHE A 179 -5.73 12.98 -12.06
C PHE A 179 -4.84 14.24 -12.12
N SER A 180 -5.42 15.45 -12.22
CA SER A 180 -4.64 16.71 -12.22
C SER A 180 -3.81 16.89 -10.95
N GLN A 181 -4.37 16.60 -9.78
CA GLN A 181 -3.65 16.68 -8.51
C GLN A 181 -2.46 15.70 -8.47
N VAL A 182 -2.65 14.49 -9.00
CA VAL A 182 -1.55 13.52 -9.07
C VAL A 182 -0.45 14.01 -10.01
N MET A 183 -0.82 14.64 -11.14
CA MET A 183 0.15 15.26 -12.04
C MET A 183 0.93 16.40 -11.37
N ASP A 184 0.28 17.23 -10.56
CA ASP A 184 0.93 18.31 -9.81
C ASP A 184 1.94 17.73 -8.79
N ILE A 185 1.58 16.63 -8.11
CA ILE A 185 2.50 15.93 -7.19
C ILE A 185 3.68 15.35 -7.97
N LEU A 186 3.44 14.64 -9.09
CA LEU A 186 4.50 14.05 -9.91
C LEU A 186 5.47 15.10 -10.45
N ALA A 187 4.95 16.25 -10.90
CA ALA A 187 5.76 17.32 -11.45
C ALA A 187 6.66 17.99 -10.38
N GLY A 188 6.23 18.01 -9.12
CA GLY A 188 6.94 18.70 -8.03
C GLY A 188 7.65 17.77 -7.04
N ALA A 189 7.50 16.46 -7.14
CA ALA A 189 8.07 15.52 -6.17
C ALA A 189 9.61 15.44 -6.25
N PRO A 190 10.32 15.34 -5.10
CA PRO A 190 11.75 15.03 -5.12
C PRO A 190 12.01 13.64 -5.76
N GLU A 191 13.18 13.45 -6.36
CA GLU A 191 13.56 12.19 -7.03
C GLU A 191 13.49 10.97 -6.09
N ASP A 192 13.79 11.19 -4.81
CA ASP A 192 13.77 10.18 -3.75
C ASP A 192 12.40 10.03 -3.06
N PHE A 193 11.33 10.60 -3.62
CA PHE A 193 9.96 10.45 -3.16
C PHE A 193 9.14 9.62 -4.15
N SER A 194 8.45 8.58 -3.67
CA SER A 194 7.63 7.72 -4.51
C SER A 194 6.17 8.19 -4.53
N VAL A 195 5.62 8.38 -5.73
CA VAL A 195 4.17 8.49 -5.93
C VAL A 195 3.65 7.13 -6.35
N LEU A 196 2.75 6.56 -5.55
CA LEU A 196 2.13 5.25 -5.79
C LEU A 196 0.64 5.44 -6.08
N SER A 197 0.14 4.79 -7.13
CA SER A 197 -1.30 4.72 -7.37
C SER A 197 -1.99 4.01 -6.22
N GLY A 198 -3.13 4.54 -5.78
CA GLY A 198 -4.05 3.87 -4.87
C GLY A 198 -5.22 3.19 -5.58
N ASP A 199 -5.33 3.40 -6.91
CA ASP A 199 -6.42 2.95 -7.76
C ASP A 199 -5.87 2.07 -8.90
N ASP A 200 -6.25 0.80 -8.94
CA ASP A 200 -5.75 -0.17 -9.92
C ASP A 200 -6.00 0.27 -11.37
N ASP A 201 -7.16 0.85 -11.64
CA ASP A 201 -7.57 1.29 -12.98
C ASP A 201 -6.84 2.55 -13.48
N LEU A 202 -6.33 3.40 -12.58
CA LEU A 202 -5.54 4.57 -12.95
C LEU A 202 -4.04 4.28 -13.07
N THR A 203 -3.60 3.11 -12.63
CA THR A 203 -2.16 2.77 -12.50
C THR A 203 -1.40 2.90 -13.80
N MET A 204 -1.97 2.43 -14.94
CA MET A 204 -1.30 2.55 -16.24
C MET A 204 -1.02 4.02 -16.60
N ALA A 205 -2.01 4.89 -16.46
CA ALA A 205 -1.87 6.31 -16.77
C ALA A 205 -0.88 7.02 -15.83
N LEU A 206 -0.95 6.71 -14.54
CA LEU A 206 -0.07 7.32 -13.54
C LEU A 206 1.39 6.86 -13.69
N MET A 207 1.64 5.57 -13.95
CA MET A 207 3.00 5.07 -14.13
C MET A 207 3.62 5.58 -15.42
N THR A 208 2.85 5.71 -16.52
CA THR A 208 3.35 6.34 -17.75
C THR A 208 3.66 7.84 -17.58
N ALA A 209 3.09 8.48 -16.55
CA ALA A 209 3.39 9.87 -16.17
C ALA A 209 4.51 10.01 -15.12
N GLY A 210 5.07 8.89 -14.62
CA GLY A 210 6.20 8.91 -13.68
C GLY A 210 5.92 8.38 -12.27
N ALA A 211 4.69 7.89 -11.98
CA ALA A 211 4.43 7.17 -10.74
C ALA A 211 5.28 5.89 -10.68
N LYS A 212 5.73 5.51 -9.48
CA LYS A 212 6.69 4.42 -9.29
C LYS A 212 6.04 3.06 -9.01
N GLY A 213 4.69 2.99 -8.99
CA GLY A 213 3.99 1.74 -8.73
C GLY A 213 2.56 1.93 -8.24
N VAL A 214 2.02 0.89 -7.59
CA VAL A 214 0.66 0.82 -7.08
C VAL A 214 0.58 0.08 -5.75
N ILE A 215 -0.34 0.50 -4.88
CA ILE A 215 -0.83 -0.32 -3.76
C ILE A 215 -2.20 -0.85 -4.16
N SER A 216 -2.22 -2.08 -4.63
CA SER A 216 -3.30 -2.74 -5.37
C SER A 216 -4.30 -3.47 -4.45
N VAL A 217 -5.56 -3.48 -4.84
CA VAL A 217 -6.60 -4.36 -4.33
C VAL A 217 -6.70 -5.62 -5.20
N ALA A 218 -6.66 -5.48 -6.52
CA ALA A 218 -6.80 -6.58 -7.48
C ALA A 218 -5.71 -7.65 -7.35
N SER A 219 -4.53 -7.27 -6.88
CA SER A 219 -3.41 -8.18 -6.62
C SER A 219 -3.70 -9.29 -5.59
N ASN A 220 -4.67 -9.11 -4.69
CA ASN A 220 -5.13 -10.19 -3.81
C ASN A 220 -5.60 -11.41 -4.62
N ALA A 221 -6.35 -11.19 -5.71
CA ALA A 221 -6.89 -12.24 -6.57
C ALA A 221 -5.94 -12.64 -7.71
N PHE A 222 -5.25 -11.69 -8.32
CA PHE A 222 -4.40 -11.89 -9.50
C PHE A 222 -2.98 -11.33 -9.29
N PRO A 223 -2.20 -11.85 -8.32
CA PRO A 223 -0.90 -11.28 -7.98
C PRO A 223 0.10 -11.30 -9.15
N GLU A 224 0.30 -12.45 -9.82
CA GLU A 224 1.22 -12.58 -10.96
C GLU A 224 0.88 -11.61 -12.11
N MET A 225 -0.42 -11.46 -12.42
CA MET A 225 -0.83 -10.55 -13.48
C MET A 225 -0.56 -9.09 -13.12
N MET A 226 -0.72 -8.72 -11.85
CA MET A 226 -0.44 -7.37 -11.37
C MET A 226 1.06 -7.08 -11.31
N VAL A 227 1.88 -8.03 -10.89
CA VAL A 227 3.34 -7.91 -10.94
C VAL A 227 3.79 -7.69 -12.39
N ASN A 228 3.42 -8.60 -13.29
CA ASN A 228 3.77 -8.51 -14.71
C ASN A 228 3.26 -7.21 -15.36
N PHE A 229 2.08 -6.71 -14.96
CA PHE A 229 1.52 -5.46 -15.47
C PHE A 229 2.37 -4.25 -15.06
N VAL A 230 2.77 -4.19 -13.81
CA VAL A 230 3.56 -3.08 -13.25
C VAL A 230 5.00 -3.12 -13.75
N GLU A 231 5.60 -4.31 -13.88
CA GLU A 231 6.92 -4.50 -14.49
C GLU A 231 6.94 -4.10 -15.95
N ALA A 232 5.90 -4.47 -16.72
CA ALA A 232 5.78 -4.03 -18.13
C ALA A 232 5.60 -2.50 -18.27
N LEU A 233 5.23 -1.79 -17.20
CA LEU A 233 5.21 -0.32 -17.14
C LEU A 233 6.55 0.27 -16.69
N GLY A 234 7.60 -0.54 -16.57
CA GLY A 234 8.93 -0.09 -16.19
C GLY A 234 9.06 0.28 -14.72
N ALA A 235 8.36 -0.46 -13.84
CA ALA A 235 8.50 -0.25 -12.40
C ALA A 235 9.99 -0.25 -12.00
N PRO A 236 10.46 0.77 -11.28
CA PRO A 236 11.85 0.81 -10.88
C PRO A 236 12.19 -0.34 -9.91
N GLU A 237 13.34 -0.97 -10.11
CA GLU A 237 13.90 -1.91 -9.16
C GLU A 237 14.82 -1.19 -8.17
N VAL A 238 14.71 -1.53 -6.90
CA VAL A 238 15.63 -1.07 -5.87
C VAL A 238 16.85 -2.00 -5.87
N CYS A 239 18.01 -1.51 -6.31
CA CYS A 239 19.26 -2.24 -6.32
C CYS A 239 20.26 -1.56 -5.37
N GLY A 240 20.31 -2.01 -4.11
CA GLY A 240 21.07 -1.32 -3.06
C GLY A 240 20.52 0.09 -2.83
N ASP A 241 21.37 1.12 -2.96
CA ASP A 241 20.98 2.53 -2.80
C ASP A 241 20.47 3.17 -4.11
N GLU A 242 20.45 2.44 -5.23
CA GLU A 242 20.06 2.97 -6.54
C GLU A 242 18.70 2.45 -6.98
N LEU A 243 17.93 3.35 -7.61
CA LEU A 243 16.73 3.01 -8.38
C LEU A 243 17.14 2.80 -9.85
N LYS A 244 16.93 1.59 -10.36
CA LYS A 244 17.07 1.31 -11.78
C LYS A 244 15.69 1.29 -12.42
N SER A 245 15.45 2.20 -13.36
CA SER A 245 14.24 2.18 -14.17
C SER A 245 14.20 0.93 -15.01
N GLY A 246 13.07 0.21 -14.95
CA GLY A 246 12.80 -0.91 -15.86
C GLY A 246 12.54 -0.42 -17.29
N GLU A 247 12.65 -1.33 -18.25
CA GLU A 247 12.23 -1.06 -19.64
C GLU A 247 10.69 -1.09 -19.74
N ILE A 248 10.12 -0.15 -20.50
CA ILE A 248 8.68 -0.09 -20.73
C ILE A 248 8.28 -0.94 -21.93
N ASP A 249 7.52 -2.01 -21.71
CA ASP A 249 6.79 -2.75 -22.73
C ASP A 249 5.30 -2.33 -22.72
N LEU A 250 5.02 -1.17 -23.33
CA LEU A 250 3.66 -0.64 -23.39
C LEU A 250 2.65 -1.57 -24.09
N PRO A 251 2.98 -2.31 -25.17
CA PRO A 251 2.10 -3.34 -25.72
C PRO A 251 1.72 -4.44 -24.72
N ALA A 252 2.66 -4.97 -23.94
CA ALA A 252 2.39 -5.97 -22.91
C ALA A 252 1.54 -5.37 -21.78
N ALA A 253 1.91 -4.19 -21.30
CA ALA A 253 1.15 -3.47 -20.27
C ALA A 253 -0.32 -3.25 -20.67
N LYS A 254 -0.56 -2.80 -21.91
CA LYS A 254 -1.92 -2.62 -22.44
C LYS A 254 -2.72 -3.93 -22.48
N ARG A 255 -2.12 -5.04 -22.92
CA ARG A 255 -2.79 -6.35 -22.94
C ARG A 255 -3.22 -6.79 -21.53
N LEU A 256 -2.32 -6.64 -20.56
CA LEU A 256 -2.59 -6.97 -19.16
C LEU A 256 -3.64 -6.05 -18.55
N TYR A 257 -3.53 -4.74 -18.78
CA TYR A 257 -4.50 -3.75 -18.31
C TYR A 257 -5.93 -4.07 -18.77
N PHE A 258 -6.14 -4.26 -20.09
CA PHE A 258 -7.47 -4.53 -20.61
C PHE A 258 -8.00 -5.92 -20.23
N ARG A 259 -7.14 -6.87 -19.93
CA ARG A 259 -7.53 -8.16 -19.35
C ARG A 259 -7.95 -8.04 -17.88
N LEU A 260 -7.28 -7.20 -17.10
CA LEU A 260 -7.58 -6.94 -15.69
C LEU A 260 -8.70 -5.93 -15.50
N ARG A 261 -8.96 -5.04 -16.45
CA ARG A 261 -9.90 -3.93 -16.34
C ARG A 261 -11.29 -4.33 -15.84
N PRO A 262 -11.91 -5.41 -16.32
CA PRO A 262 -13.21 -5.85 -15.79
C PRO A 262 -13.17 -6.20 -14.31
N PHE A 263 -12.03 -6.70 -13.83
CA PHE A 263 -11.85 -7.02 -12.41
C PHE A 263 -11.56 -5.77 -11.58
N PHE A 264 -10.84 -4.80 -12.10
CA PHE A 264 -10.68 -3.50 -11.44
C PHE A 264 -12.05 -2.86 -11.16
N ASP A 265 -12.92 -2.84 -12.16
CA ASP A 265 -14.29 -2.34 -12.00
C ASP A 265 -15.09 -3.18 -10.99
N ALA A 266 -14.96 -4.51 -11.05
CA ALA A 266 -15.65 -5.41 -10.14
C ALA A 266 -15.22 -5.22 -8.67
N CYS A 267 -13.96 -4.89 -8.40
CA CYS A 267 -13.46 -4.64 -7.03
C CYS A 267 -14.16 -3.45 -6.33
N PHE A 268 -14.86 -2.59 -7.07
CA PHE A 268 -15.47 -1.37 -6.53
C PHE A 268 -16.96 -1.22 -6.85
N VAL A 269 -17.63 -2.31 -7.29
CA VAL A 269 -19.12 -2.32 -7.44
C VAL A 269 -19.83 -2.18 -6.10
N GLU A 270 -19.15 -2.55 -5.03
CA GLU A 270 -19.49 -2.28 -3.64
C GLU A 270 -18.26 -1.75 -2.89
N SER A 271 -18.39 -1.41 -1.62
CA SER A 271 -17.26 -0.94 -0.82
C SER A 271 -16.17 -2.01 -0.71
N ASN A 272 -14.93 -1.68 -1.10
CA ASN A 272 -13.77 -2.52 -0.82
C ASN A 272 -13.61 -2.70 0.71
N PRO A 273 -13.43 -3.97 1.22
CA PRO A 273 -12.96 -5.16 0.50
C PRO A 273 -14.06 -6.16 0.09
N ILE A 274 -15.34 -5.84 0.17
CA ILE A 274 -16.44 -6.78 -0.06
C ILE A 274 -16.27 -7.54 -1.39
N PRO A 275 -16.10 -6.88 -2.57
CA PRO A 275 -16.03 -7.59 -3.83
C PRO A 275 -14.77 -8.45 -3.99
N VAL A 276 -13.62 -7.97 -3.55
CA VAL A 276 -12.37 -8.76 -3.66
C VAL A 276 -12.40 -9.97 -2.74
N LYS A 277 -12.99 -9.89 -1.54
CA LYS A 277 -13.20 -11.05 -0.65
C LYS A 277 -14.18 -12.05 -1.27
N ALA A 278 -15.28 -11.59 -1.88
CA ALA A 278 -16.21 -12.45 -2.61
C ALA A 278 -15.51 -13.21 -3.77
N ALA A 279 -14.64 -12.53 -4.52
CA ALA A 279 -13.84 -13.16 -5.57
C ALA A 279 -12.89 -14.24 -5.00
N LEU A 280 -12.18 -13.93 -3.92
CA LEU A 280 -11.28 -14.88 -3.24
C LEU A 280 -12.04 -16.10 -2.71
N ALA A 281 -13.26 -15.91 -2.17
CA ALA A 281 -14.11 -17.00 -1.73
C ALA A 281 -14.57 -17.88 -2.90
N GLN A 282 -14.96 -17.30 -4.03
CA GLN A 282 -15.27 -18.03 -5.26
C GLN A 282 -14.07 -18.83 -5.80
N MET A 283 -12.87 -18.31 -5.61
CA MET A 283 -11.62 -19.02 -5.94
C MET A 283 -11.27 -20.12 -4.92
N GLY A 284 -12.02 -20.28 -3.83
CA GLY A 284 -11.77 -21.25 -2.77
C GLY A 284 -10.56 -20.91 -1.88
N LEU A 285 -10.13 -19.65 -1.86
CA LEU A 285 -8.96 -19.20 -1.13
C LEU A 285 -9.28 -18.77 0.31
N ILE A 286 -10.50 -18.29 0.55
CA ILE A 286 -11.02 -17.88 1.86
C ILE A 286 -12.46 -18.37 2.04
N ALA A 287 -12.99 -18.31 3.28
CA ALA A 287 -14.43 -18.46 3.51
C ALA A 287 -15.21 -17.25 2.95
N ASN A 288 -16.50 -17.44 2.69
CA ASN A 288 -17.36 -16.38 2.18
C ASN A 288 -18.00 -15.63 3.38
N GLU A 289 -17.21 -14.76 3.99
CA GLU A 289 -17.60 -13.88 5.12
C GLU A 289 -17.09 -12.46 4.93
#